data_2c5a3c951eba14c8599dee453cf69b01
#
_entry.id   2c5a3c951eba14c8599dee453cf69b01
#
_cell.length_a   1.000
_cell.length_b   1.000
_cell.length_c   1.000
_cell.angle_alpha   90.00
_cell.angle_beta   90.00
_cell.angle_gamma   90.00
#
_symmetry.space_group_name_H-M   'P 1'
#
loop_
_entity.id
_entity.type
_entity.pdbx_description
1 polymer ?
#
loop_
_entity_poly.entity_id
_entity_poly.type
_entity_poly.pdbx_seq_one_letter_code
_entity_poly.pdbx_strand_id
1 'polypeptide(L)'
;MTQPVQSRNGTISVRTTERGLPVALRIDAVELKKPPEQLANDILALCRLSAARAQVARRRDLVEKGFSATVIHGLQLATEEELTQAEEVVLGDEDDLPASWRRSV
;
A
#
# COMPACT_ATOMS: atom_id res chain seq x y z
N MET A 1 9.58 -8.97 7.50
CA MET A 1 9.45 -7.52 7.52
C MET A 1 9.41 -7.01 6.09
N THR A 2 8.62 -5.99 5.82
CA THR A 2 8.45 -5.51 4.47
C THR A 2 9.45 -4.41 4.13
N GLN A 3 9.52 -4.06 2.86
CA GLN A 3 10.25 -2.88 2.42
C GLN A 3 9.47 -1.64 2.86
N PRO A 4 10.16 -0.54 3.16
CA PRO A 4 9.47 0.70 3.49
C PRO A 4 8.62 1.19 2.34
N VAL A 5 7.45 1.72 2.67
CA VAL A 5 6.52 2.31 1.71
C VAL A 5 6.33 3.77 2.05
N GLN A 6 6.40 4.63 1.06
CA GLN A 6 6.31 6.07 1.26
C GLN A 6 5.05 6.62 0.63
N SER A 7 4.55 7.71 1.21
CA SER A 7 3.51 8.49 0.59
C SER A 7 4.02 9.09 -0.71
N ARG A 8 3.10 9.59 -1.53
CA ARG A 8 3.41 10.10 -2.86
C ARG A 8 4.50 11.17 -2.86
N ASN A 9 4.47 12.05 -1.87
CA ASN A 9 5.47 13.12 -1.76
C ASN A 9 6.61 12.78 -0.80
N GLY A 10 6.64 11.57 -0.26
CA GLY A 10 7.73 11.12 0.59
C GLY A 10 7.70 11.63 2.02
N THR A 11 6.62 12.29 2.44
CA THR A 11 6.54 12.87 3.78
C THR A 11 6.14 11.89 4.86
N ILE A 12 5.64 10.72 4.47
CA ILE A 12 5.29 9.64 5.39
C ILE A 12 5.95 8.37 4.88
N SER A 13 6.59 7.64 5.77
CA SER A 13 7.19 6.36 5.44
C SER A 13 6.78 5.33 6.48
N VAL A 14 6.39 4.15 6.02
CA VAL A 14 5.90 3.10 6.89
C VAL A 14 6.58 1.79 6.54
N ARG A 15 6.93 1.04 7.56
CA ARG A 15 7.33 -0.35 7.39
C ARG A 15 6.43 -1.20 8.27
N THR A 16 5.94 -2.31 7.73
CA THR A 16 4.98 -3.15 8.44
C THR A 16 5.44 -4.60 8.48
N THR A 17 4.70 -5.40 9.24
CA THR A 17 4.75 -6.84 9.05
C THR A 17 3.99 -7.18 7.77
N GLU A 18 4.05 -8.44 7.37
CA GLU A 18 3.31 -8.91 6.19
C GLU A 18 1.80 -8.72 6.34
N ARG A 19 1.31 -8.69 7.56
CA ARG A 19 -0.12 -8.51 7.84
C ARG A 19 -0.52 -7.05 8.01
N GLY A 20 0.42 -6.13 7.87
CA GLY A 20 0.10 -4.71 7.91
C GLY A 20 0.26 -4.04 9.26
N LEU A 21 0.84 -4.73 10.24
CA LEU A 21 1.11 -4.10 11.53
C LEU A 21 2.33 -3.20 11.40
N PRO A 22 2.20 -1.91 11.73
CA PRO A 22 3.33 -1.00 11.60
C PRO A 22 4.43 -1.35 12.60
N VAL A 23 5.66 -1.41 12.10
CA VAL A 23 6.83 -1.65 12.94
C VAL A 23 7.79 -0.47 12.91
N ALA A 24 7.63 0.43 11.95
CA ALA A 24 8.40 1.67 11.88
C ALA A 24 7.56 2.70 11.14
N LEU A 25 7.62 3.92 11.63
CA LEU A 25 6.83 5.01 11.06
C LEU A 25 7.66 6.27 11.10
N ARG A 26 7.68 6.99 9.99
CA ARG A 26 8.35 8.27 9.92
C ARG A 26 7.39 9.27 9.29
N ILE A 27 7.21 10.40 9.95
CA ILE A 27 6.31 11.44 9.51
C ILE A 27 7.06 12.78 9.55
N ASP A 28 7.09 13.48 8.43
CA ASP A 28 7.66 14.81 8.40
C ASP A 28 6.72 15.77 9.11
N ALA A 29 7.29 16.79 9.73
CA ALA A 29 6.52 17.74 10.52
C ALA A 29 5.41 18.43 9.72
N VAL A 30 5.59 18.58 8.42
CA VAL A 30 4.60 19.23 7.59
C VAL A 30 3.27 18.48 7.59
N GLU A 31 3.33 17.15 7.79
CA GLU A 31 2.12 16.34 7.83
C GLU A 31 1.29 16.57 9.08
N LEU A 32 1.92 17.06 10.13
CA LEU A 32 1.22 17.33 11.39
C LEU A 32 0.26 18.50 11.30
N LYS A 33 0.31 19.25 10.22
CA LYS A 33 -0.64 20.34 9.96
C LYS A 33 -1.97 19.84 9.42
N LYS A 34 -2.02 18.60 8.98
CA LYS A 34 -3.25 18.01 8.48
C LYS A 34 -4.21 17.69 9.63
N PRO A 35 -5.51 17.61 9.33
CA PRO A 35 -6.44 17.07 10.32
C PRO A 35 -6.00 15.66 10.74
N PRO A 36 -6.08 15.34 12.04
CA PRO A 36 -5.64 14.03 12.51
C PRO A 36 -6.30 12.85 11.79
N GLU A 37 -7.57 12.98 11.43
CA GLU A 37 -8.27 11.92 10.73
C GLU A 37 -7.68 11.66 9.37
N GLN A 38 -7.31 12.71 8.64
CA GLN A 38 -6.71 12.54 7.34
C GLN A 38 -5.34 11.88 7.46
N LEU A 39 -4.54 12.33 8.43
CA LEU A 39 -3.23 11.74 8.65
C LEU A 39 -3.35 10.26 8.99
N ALA A 40 -4.30 9.90 9.85
CA ALA A 40 -4.52 8.51 10.21
C ALA A 40 -4.91 7.67 9.00
N ASN A 41 -5.79 8.20 8.15
CA ASN A 41 -6.18 7.48 6.94
C ASN A 41 -5.02 7.29 5.98
N ASP A 42 -4.16 8.30 5.86
CA ASP A 42 -2.98 8.21 5.01
C ASP A 42 -2.03 7.12 5.52
N ILE A 43 -1.83 7.06 6.83
CA ILE A 43 -0.96 6.05 7.42
C ILE A 43 -1.54 4.65 7.23
N LEU A 44 -2.84 4.49 7.45
CA LEU A 44 -3.49 3.20 7.25
C LEU A 44 -3.40 2.74 5.79
N ALA A 45 -3.56 3.66 4.86
CA ALA A 45 -3.45 3.32 3.44
C ALA A 45 -2.03 2.81 3.11
N LEU A 46 -1.02 3.42 3.70
CA LEU A 46 0.37 2.97 3.52
C LEU A 46 0.59 1.59 4.13
N CYS A 47 0.00 1.34 5.30
CA CYS A 47 0.12 0.03 5.94
C CYS A 47 -0.53 -1.06 5.07
N ARG A 48 -1.68 -0.77 4.49
CA ARG A 48 -2.36 -1.70 3.60
C ARG A 48 -1.56 -1.97 2.35
N LEU A 49 -0.96 -0.92 1.78
CA LEU A 49 -0.12 -1.08 0.60
C LEU A 49 1.11 -1.93 0.92
N SER A 50 1.74 -1.68 2.05
CA SER A 50 2.90 -2.45 2.48
C SER A 50 2.55 -3.94 2.61
N ALA A 51 1.42 -4.23 3.25
CA ALA A 51 0.97 -5.60 3.42
C ALA A 51 0.63 -6.25 2.07
N ALA A 52 -0.06 -5.51 1.21
CA ALA A 52 -0.44 -6.04 -0.10
C ALA A 52 0.79 -6.39 -0.94
N ARG A 53 1.79 -5.52 -0.96
CA ARG A 53 3.03 -5.79 -1.70
C ARG A 53 3.73 -7.04 -1.19
N ALA A 54 3.81 -7.19 0.13
CA ALA A 54 4.47 -8.35 0.71
C ALA A 54 3.70 -9.63 0.42
N GLN A 55 2.38 -9.59 0.52
CA GLN A 55 1.54 -10.76 0.31
C GLN A 55 1.51 -11.18 -1.16
N VAL A 56 1.48 -10.23 -2.08
CA VAL A 56 1.53 -10.55 -3.50
C VAL A 56 2.89 -11.15 -3.86
N ALA A 57 3.97 -10.61 -3.29
CA ALA A 57 5.30 -11.17 -3.51
C ALA A 57 5.38 -12.61 -3.01
N ARG A 58 4.78 -12.88 -1.84
CA ARG A 58 4.73 -14.25 -1.32
C ARG A 58 3.92 -15.16 -2.22
N ARG A 59 2.78 -14.67 -2.72
CA ARG A 59 1.94 -15.44 -3.62
C ARG A 59 2.70 -15.84 -4.89
N ARG A 60 3.41 -14.89 -5.48
CA ARG A 60 4.21 -15.15 -6.68
C ARG A 60 5.29 -16.18 -6.40
N ASP A 61 5.94 -16.06 -5.25
CA ASP A 61 6.99 -16.98 -4.85
C ASP A 61 6.46 -18.41 -4.68
N LEU A 62 5.29 -18.54 -4.07
CA LEU A 62 4.68 -19.85 -3.87
C LEU A 62 4.25 -20.49 -5.19
N VAL A 63 3.73 -19.70 -6.12
CA VAL A 63 3.40 -20.19 -7.45
C VAL A 63 4.65 -20.70 -8.14
N GLU A 64 5.71 -19.93 -8.07
CA GLU A 64 6.97 -20.29 -8.69
C GLU A 64 7.55 -21.57 -8.10
N LYS A 65 7.35 -21.79 -6.82
CA LYS A 65 7.82 -23.01 -6.14
C LYS A 65 6.91 -24.21 -6.33
N GLY A 66 5.83 -24.05 -7.08
CA GLY A 66 4.97 -25.16 -7.44
C GLY A 66 3.84 -25.48 -6.48
N PHE A 67 3.55 -24.60 -5.53
CA PHE A 67 2.43 -24.82 -4.64
C PHE A 67 1.12 -24.72 -5.40
N SER A 68 0.15 -25.54 -5.02
CA SER A 68 -1.13 -25.58 -5.72
C SER A 68 -1.96 -24.33 -5.43
N ALA A 69 -2.87 -24.02 -6.35
CA ALA A 69 -3.77 -22.90 -6.18
C ALA A 69 -4.63 -23.05 -4.91
N THR A 70 -5.02 -24.28 -4.58
CA THR A 70 -5.82 -24.53 -3.39
C THR A 70 -5.06 -24.14 -2.11
N VAL A 71 -3.79 -24.51 -2.04
CA VAL A 71 -2.97 -24.18 -0.88
C VAL A 71 -2.79 -22.66 -0.77
N ILE A 72 -2.48 -22.01 -1.89
CA ILE A 72 -2.26 -20.57 -1.90
C ILE A 72 -3.54 -19.84 -1.52
N HIS A 73 -4.68 -20.27 -2.05
CA HIS A 73 -5.96 -19.67 -1.72
C HIS A 73 -6.25 -19.75 -0.20
N GLY A 74 -5.90 -20.88 0.40
CA GLY A 74 -6.11 -21.06 1.84
C GLY A 74 -5.33 -20.11 2.72
N LEU A 75 -4.26 -19.52 2.20
CA LEU A 75 -3.46 -18.56 2.95
C LEU A 75 -4.06 -17.15 2.95
N GLN A 76 -5.04 -16.92 2.11
CA GLN A 76 -5.74 -15.64 2.02
C GLN A 76 -4.80 -14.44 1.83
N LEU A 77 -3.85 -14.62 0.95
CA LEU A 77 -2.93 -13.54 0.60
C LEU A 77 -3.60 -12.55 -0.35
N ALA A 78 -3.13 -11.32 -0.33
CA ALA A 78 -3.65 -10.30 -1.23
C ALA A 78 -3.45 -10.72 -2.69
N THR A 79 -4.40 -10.31 -3.53
CA THR A 79 -4.33 -10.56 -4.97
C THR A 79 -3.66 -9.40 -5.68
N GLU A 80 -3.29 -9.61 -6.94
CA GLU A 80 -2.73 -8.55 -7.77
C GLU A 80 -3.71 -7.38 -7.88
N GLU A 81 -4.99 -7.68 -7.97
CA GLU A 81 -6.02 -6.66 -8.07
C GLU A 81 -6.11 -5.83 -6.80
N GLU A 82 -6.04 -6.48 -5.65
CA GLU A 82 -6.04 -5.78 -4.38
C GLU A 82 -4.81 -4.91 -4.23
N LEU A 83 -3.66 -5.37 -4.72
CA LEU A 83 -2.45 -4.57 -4.72
C LEU A 83 -2.63 -3.31 -5.58
N THR A 84 -3.19 -3.48 -6.77
CA THR A 84 -3.43 -2.34 -7.65
C THR A 84 -4.32 -1.31 -6.98
N GLN A 85 -5.38 -1.75 -6.31
CA GLN A 85 -6.27 -0.85 -5.60
C GLN A 85 -5.55 -0.12 -4.47
N ALA A 86 -4.72 -0.83 -3.72
CA ALA A 86 -3.97 -0.21 -2.63
C ALA A 86 -2.99 0.83 -3.16
N GLU A 87 -2.38 0.56 -4.31
CA GLU A 87 -1.46 1.51 -4.92
C GLU A 87 -2.19 2.76 -5.41
N GLU A 88 -3.36 2.60 -5.96
CA GLU A 88 -4.15 3.75 -6.40
C GLU A 88 -4.52 4.67 -5.24
N VAL A 89 -4.85 4.09 -4.10
CA VAL A 89 -5.21 4.89 -2.93
C VAL A 89 -4.03 5.72 -2.44
N VAL A 90 -2.84 5.14 -2.42
CA VAL A 90 -1.67 5.80 -1.85
C VAL A 90 -0.99 6.71 -2.85
N LEU A 91 -0.69 6.18 -4.03
CA LEU A 91 0.12 6.88 -5.00
C LEU A 91 -0.71 7.86 -5.81
N GLY A 92 -2.00 7.69 -5.74
CA GLY A 92 -2.87 8.46 -6.58
C GLY A 92 -2.70 8.00 -8.01
N ASP A 93 -3.79 7.92 -8.70
CA ASP A 93 -3.75 7.64 -10.12
C ASP A 93 -4.18 8.92 -10.82
N GLU A 94 -4.66 8.78 -12.01
CA GLU A 94 -5.13 9.92 -12.76
C GLU A 94 -6.21 10.71 -12.03
N ASP A 95 -6.91 10.05 -11.11
CA ASP A 95 -7.99 10.70 -10.36
C ASP A 95 -7.50 11.74 -9.40
N ASP A 96 -6.23 11.67 -9.00
CA ASP A 96 -5.65 12.68 -8.14
C ASP A 96 -5.32 13.94 -8.90
N LEU A 97 -5.31 13.87 -10.21
CA LEU A 97 -5.07 15.04 -11.02
C LEU A 97 -6.33 15.90 -11.03
N PRO A 98 -6.18 17.23 -11.08
CA PRO A 98 -7.35 18.08 -11.18
C PRO A 98 -8.23 17.64 -12.33
N ALA A 99 -9.52 17.65 -12.09
CA ALA A 99 -10.46 17.20 -13.11
C ALA A 99 -10.29 17.98 -14.42
N SER A 100 -10.05 19.28 -14.32
CA SER A 100 -9.81 20.10 -15.49
C SER A 100 -8.57 19.66 -16.25
N TRP A 101 -7.58 19.21 -15.53
CA TRP A 101 -6.33 18.77 -16.07
C TRP A 101 -6.51 17.51 -16.91
N ARG A 102 -7.23 16.55 -16.35
CA ARG A 102 -7.48 15.31 -17.07
C ARG A 102 -8.39 15.49 -18.26
N ARG A 103 -9.37 16.34 -18.10
CA ARG A 103 -10.37 16.53 -19.14
C ARG A 103 -9.97 17.49 -20.23
N SER A 104 -8.95 18.25 -19.98
CA SER A 104 -8.43 19.14 -21.00
C SER A 104 -7.63 18.39 -22.04
N VAL A 105 -7.36 17.15 -21.76
CA VAL A 105 -6.67 16.30 -22.70
C VAL A 105 -7.63 15.65 -23.63
#